data_82ed3f6d6428fa602de1a3b87b1ef556
#
_entry.id   82ed3f6d6428fa602de1a3b87b1ef556
#
_cell.length_a   1.000
_cell.length_b   1.000
_cell.length_c   1.000
_cell.angle_alpha   90.00
_cell.angle_beta   90.00
_cell.angle_gamma   90.00
#
_symmetry.space_group_name_H-M   'P 1'
#
loop_
_entity.id
_entity.type
_entity.pdbx_description
1 polymer ?
#
loop_
_entity_poly.entity_id
_entity_poly.type
_entity_poly.pdbx_seq_one_letter_code
_entity_poly.pdbx_strand_id
1 'polypeptide(L)'
;MKSFAFIDASNLFYGGEKSLGWKIDYEKLFGYLNEKYDTSKVFYFGGVELHNFVYDYQTNDTVPLKNLLKHLTEFVRSEGKNLNEAQLLLVSKHIQRVKFYLKLEEFGYHLLLKPVKLYSQEDGTTKRKANCDVDMAFYLMREKDDFKRAVVLSGDGDFLPVLKYLKKIGKEVIMLGRGARTAREIKQFAGDNFRDFEY
;
A
#
# COMPACT_ATOMS: atom_id res chain seq x y z
N MET A 1 -13.94 -15.47 13.68
CA MET A 1 -13.71 -15.87 12.27
C MET A 1 -12.44 -15.18 11.82
N LYS A 2 -11.41 -15.91 11.36
CA LYS A 2 -10.08 -15.30 11.07
C LYS A 2 -10.19 -14.42 9.83
N SER A 3 -9.88 -13.12 9.97
CA SER A 3 -9.93 -12.16 8.89
C SER A 3 -8.53 -11.60 8.62
N PHE A 4 -8.21 -11.32 7.34
CA PHE A 4 -7.02 -10.59 6.93
C PHE A 4 -7.43 -9.33 6.17
N ALA A 5 -6.70 -8.24 6.38
CA ALA A 5 -6.89 -7.02 5.63
C ALA A 5 -5.76 -6.82 4.61
N PHE A 6 -6.12 -6.31 3.42
CA PHE A 6 -5.22 -6.06 2.31
C PHE A 6 -5.41 -4.61 1.85
N ILE A 7 -4.39 -3.78 1.99
CA ILE A 7 -4.47 -2.34 1.76
C ILE A 7 -3.62 -1.95 0.55
N ASP A 8 -4.28 -1.48 -0.49
CA ASP A 8 -3.65 -0.75 -1.58
C ASP A 8 -3.37 0.68 -1.12
N ALA A 9 -2.09 0.98 -0.85
CA ALA A 9 -1.65 2.29 -0.38
C ALA A 9 -2.01 3.42 -1.34
N SER A 10 -1.92 3.18 -2.65
CA SER A 10 -2.21 4.18 -3.67
C SER A 10 -3.69 4.52 -3.68
N ASN A 11 -4.55 3.50 -3.65
CA ASN A 11 -6.00 3.67 -3.65
C ASN A 11 -6.47 4.38 -2.37
N LEU A 12 -5.93 3.98 -1.21
CA LEU A 12 -6.23 4.61 0.07
C LEU A 12 -5.79 6.08 0.11
N PHE A 13 -4.58 6.39 -0.38
CA PHE A 13 -4.05 7.76 -0.44
C PHE A 13 -4.87 8.64 -1.38
N TYR A 14 -5.13 8.19 -2.61
CA TYR A 14 -5.88 8.98 -3.58
C TYR A 14 -7.37 9.06 -3.26
N GLY A 15 -7.94 8.02 -2.67
CA GLY A 15 -9.35 8.00 -2.24
C GLY A 15 -9.61 8.81 -0.97
N GLY A 16 -8.73 8.71 0.02
CA GLY A 16 -8.83 9.42 1.30
C GLY A 16 -8.17 10.80 1.25
N GLU A 17 -6.83 10.84 1.32
CA GLU A 17 -6.11 12.10 1.52
C GLU A 17 -6.26 13.08 0.36
N LYS A 18 -6.20 12.61 -0.89
CA LYS A 18 -6.30 13.49 -2.07
C LYS A 18 -7.73 13.85 -2.43
N SER A 19 -8.68 12.94 -2.30
CA SER A 19 -10.07 13.15 -2.69
C SER A 19 -10.89 13.88 -1.64
N LEU A 20 -10.66 13.58 -0.37
CA LEU A 20 -11.43 14.10 0.77
C LEU A 20 -10.68 15.14 1.60
N GLY A 21 -9.36 15.31 1.35
CA GLY A 21 -8.52 16.24 2.12
C GLY A 21 -8.20 15.75 3.55
N TRP A 22 -8.44 14.47 3.84
CA TRP A 22 -8.15 13.90 5.15
C TRP A 22 -6.67 13.57 5.31
N LYS A 23 -6.23 13.55 6.55
CA LYS A 23 -5.02 12.82 6.94
C LYS A 23 -5.49 11.52 7.57
N ILE A 24 -5.03 10.41 7.02
CA ILE A 24 -5.37 9.09 7.54
C ILE A 24 -4.55 8.85 8.81
N ASP A 25 -5.26 8.56 9.91
CA ASP A 25 -4.66 8.06 11.13
C ASP A 25 -4.53 6.54 11.03
N TYR A 26 -3.33 6.09 10.68
CA TYR A 26 -3.07 4.67 10.42
C TYR A 26 -3.12 3.81 11.69
N GLU A 27 -2.85 4.38 12.87
CA GLU A 27 -3.00 3.66 14.14
C GLU A 27 -4.49 3.37 14.42
N LYS A 28 -5.34 4.38 14.24
CA LYS A 28 -6.80 4.21 14.34
C LYS A 28 -7.36 3.29 13.27
N LEU A 29 -6.85 3.37 12.03
CA LEU A 29 -7.27 2.46 10.97
C LEU A 29 -6.94 1.01 11.33
N PHE A 30 -5.75 0.75 11.87
CA PHE A 30 -5.35 -0.59 12.32
C PHE A 30 -6.29 -1.09 13.44
N GLY A 31 -6.55 -0.25 14.45
CA GLY A 31 -7.50 -0.56 15.54
C GLY A 31 -8.91 -0.86 15.00
N TYR A 32 -9.42 -0.01 14.11
CA TYR A 32 -10.74 -0.19 13.47
C TYR A 32 -10.86 -1.53 12.71
N LEU A 33 -9.81 -1.89 11.95
CA LEU A 33 -9.81 -3.16 11.23
C LEU A 33 -9.84 -4.35 12.18
N ASN A 34 -9.09 -4.28 13.28
CA ASN A 34 -9.07 -5.33 14.30
C ASN A 34 -10.40 -5.43 15.04
N GLU A 35 -10.94 -4.33 15.51
CA GLU A 35 -12.18 -4.30 16.31
C GLU A 35 -13.40 -4.69 15.50
N LYS A 36 -13.53 -4.14 14.28
CA LYS A 36 -14.74 -4.32 13.47
C LYS A 36 -14.75 -5.63 12.69
N TYR A 37 -13.58 -6.09 12.24
CA TYR A 37 -13.51 -7.26 11.33
C TYR A 37 -12.72 -8.43 11.90
N ASP A 38 -12.23 -8.33 13.14
CA ASP A 38 -11.40 -9.37 13.78
C ASP A 38 -10.18 -9.74 12.91
N THR A 39 -9.48 -8.70 12.41
CA THR A 39 -8.33 -8.91 11.53
C THR A 39 -7.11 -9.34 12.33
N SER A 40 -6.52 -10.47 12.00
CA SER A 40 -5.31 -10.99 12.63
C SER A 40 -4.02 -10.65 11.87
N LYS A 41 -4.13 -10.24 10.60
CA LYS A 41 -3.04 -9.70 9.78
C LYS A 41 -3.56 -8.54 8.93
N VAL A 42 -2.77 -7.48 8.84
CA VAL A 42 -3.04 -6.32 7.98
C VAL A 42 -1.86 -6.12 7.05
N PHE A 43 -2.03 -6.46 5.77
CA PHE A 43 -1.03 -6.28 4.72
C PHE A 43 -1.17 -4.89 4.09
N TYR A 44 -0.05 -4.22 3.90
CA TYR A 44 0.02 -2.89 3.28
C TYR A 44 0.96 -2.93 2.08
N PHE A 45 0.42 -2.67 0.90
CA PHE A 45 1.13 -2.70 -0.37
C PHE A 45 1.42 -1.29 -0.85
N GLY A 46 2.70 -0.96 -1.02
CA GLY A 46 3.08 0.41 -1.39
C GLY A 46 4.43 0.51 -2.10
N GLY A 47 4.73 1.73 -2.55
CA GLY A 47 5.99 2.06 -3.21
C GLY A 47 6.92 2.86 -2.33
N VAL A 48 8.24 2.62 -2.46
CA VAL A 48 9.29 3.40 -1.80
C VAL A 48 10.41 3.74 -2.77
N GLU A 49 10.91 4.98 -2.70
CA GLU A 49 12.05 5.45 -3.48
C GLU A 49 13.36 4.93 -2.89
N LEU A 50 14.20 4.32 -3.72
CA LEU A 50 15.48 3.74 -3.28
C LEU A 50 16.62 4.75 -3.21
N HIS A 51 16.61 5.78 -4.05
CA HIS A 51 17.67 6.78 -4.12
C HIS A 51 19.08 6.17 -4.17
N ASN A 52 19.36 5.36 -5.20
CA ASN A 52 20.60 4.60 -5.41
C ASN A 52 20.92 3.51 -4.37
N PHE A 53 20.00 3.20 -3.47
CA PHE A 53 20.14 2.02 -2.60
C PHE A 53 20.13 0.74 -3.45
N VAL A 54 21.13 -0.12 -3.26
CA VAL A 54 21.22 -1.39 -3.96
C VAL A 54 20.19 -2.36 -3.38
N TYR A 55 19.25 -2.78 -4.22
CA TYR A 55 18.16 -3.68 -3.82
C TYR A 55 18.21 -4.96 -4.63
N ASP A 56 18.29 -6.09 -3.93
CA ASP A 56 18.22 -7.41 -4.55
C ASP A 56 16.77 -7.89 -4.65
N TYR A 57 16.25 -7.91 -5.88
CA TYR A 57 14.89 -8.31 -6.21
C TYR A 57 14.64 -9.82 -6.09
N GLN A 58 15.69 -10.64 -6.03
CA GLN A 58 15.55 -12.09 -5.99
C GLN A 58 15.45 -12.63 -4.58
N THR A 59 16.14 -11.98 -3.65
CA THR A 59 16.20 -12.43 -2.25
C THR A 59 15.25 -11.69 -1.32
N ASN A 60 14.67 -10.55 -1.74
CA ASN A 60 13.82 -9.73 -0.90
C ASN A 60 12.41 -9.59 -1.46
N ASP A 61 11.40 -9.98 -0.68
CA ASP A 61 9.98 -9.76 -0.98
C ASP A 61 9.54 -8.31 -0.73
N THR A 62 10.27 -7.57 0.12
CA THR A 62 10.00 -6.18 0.48
C THR A 62 11.30 -5.41 0.71
N VAL A 63 11.24 -4.08 0.54
CA VAL A 63 12.42 -3.23 0.74
C VAL A 63 12.83 -3.20 2.22
N PRO A 64 14.11 -3.48 2.56
CA PRO A 64 14.60 -3.48 3.95
C PRO A 64 14.72 -2.05 4.48
N LEU A 65 13.67 -1.55 5.12
CA LEU A 65 13.50 -0.14 5.51
C LEU A 65 14.63 0.39 6.42
N LYS A 66 15.10 -0.42 7.38
CA LYS A 66 16.18 0.02 8.28
C LYS A 66 17.49 0.25 7.53
N ASN A 67 17.80 -0.61 6.56
CA ASN A 67 18.99 -0.49 5.73
C ASN A 67 18.85 0.71 4.78
N LEU A 68 17.66 0.90 4.18
CA LEU A 68 17.36 2.05 3.34
C LEU A 68 17.46 3.37 4.13
N LEU A 69 16.93 3.41 5.35
CA LEU A 69 17.03 4.61 6.21
C LEU A 69 18.48 4.95 6.52
N LYS A 70 19.28 3.94 6.86
CA LYS A 70 20.73 4.11 7.11
C LYS A 70 21.43 4.68 5.87
N HIS A 71 21.20 4.08 4.69
CA HIS A 71 21.75 4.55 3.42
C HIS A 71 21.40 6.02 3.13
N LEU A 72 20.12 6.39 3.22
CA LEU A 72 19.67 7.77 2.97
C LEU A 72 20.26 8.77 3.95
N THR A 73 20.39 8.37 5.22
CA THR A 73 20.98 9.23 6.26
C THR A 73 22.47 9.44 6.03
N GLU A 74 23.19 8.37 5.67
CA GLU A 74 24.62 8.44 5.32
C GLU A 74 24.86 9.27 4.06
N PHE A 75 23.99 9.10 3.04
CA PHE A 75 24.04 9.89 1.82
C PHE A 75 23.91 11.40 2.11
N VAL A 76 22.95 11.81 2.93
CA VAL A 76 22.80 13.23 3.31
C VAL A 76 24.02 13.72 4.09
N ARG A 77 24.61 12.88 4.94
CA ARG A 77 25.80 13.26 5.73
C ARG A 77 27.04 13.44 4.86
N SER A 78 27.25 12.58 3.85
CA SER A 78 28.44 12.65 2.97
C SER A 78 28.29 13.67 1.86
N GLU A 79 27.15 13.68 1.18
CA GLU A 79 26.92 14.45 -0.04
C GLU A 79 26.10 15.74 0.17
N GLY A 80 25.53 15.94 1.36
CA GLY A 80 24.57 17.02 1.60
C GLY A 80 25.09 18.42 1.28
N LYS A 81 26.41 18.66 1.41
CA LYS A 81 27.04 19.94 1.04
C LYS A 81 27.09 20.18 -0.48
N ASN A 82 27.03 19.11 -1.27
CA ASN A 82 27.10 19.14 -2.73
C ASN A 82 25.69 19.18 -3.36
N LEU A 83 24.63 19.00 -2.57
CA LEU A 83 23.24 18.99 -3.03
C LEU A 83 22.66 20.40 -3.00
N ASN A 84 21.87 20.73 -4.03
CA ASN A 84 21.05 21.94 -3.98
C ASN A 84 19.80 21.73 -3.08
N GLU A 85 19.09 22.83 -2.76
CA GLU A 85 17.91 22.80 -1.87
C GLU A 85 16.82 21.83 -2.32
N ALA A 86 16.55 21.75 -3.64
CA ALA A 86 15.54 20.86 -4.19
C ALA A 86 15.90 19.38 -4.01
N GLN A 87 17.19 19.05 -4.20
CA GLN A 87 17.72 17.70 -3.98
C GLN A 87 17.68 17.33 -2.50
N LEU A 88 18.10 18.22 -1.61
CA LEU A 88 18.01 18.02 -0.15
C LEU A 88 16.56 17.81 0.30
N LEU A 89 15.64 18.63 -0.20
CA LEU A 89 14.21 18.49 0.10
C LEU A 89 13.68 17.14 -0.39
N LEU A 90 14.09 16.69 -1.58
CA LEU A 90 13.67 15.40 -2.13
C LEU A 90 14.14 14.24 -1.24
N VAL A 91 15.42 14.20 -0.88
CA VAL A 91 15.96 13.13 -0.02
C VAL A 91 15.32 13.18 1.36
N SER A 92 15.09 14.36 1.92
CA SER A 92 14.38 14.53 3.20
C SER A 92 12.97 13.94 3.15
N LYS A 93 12.24 14.14 2.05
CA LYS A 93 10.92 13.51 1.84
C LYS A 93 11.01 11.99 1.77
N HIS A 94 12.05 11.44 1.13
CA HIS A 94 12.27 9.99 1.09
C HIS A 94 12.56 9.44 2.49
N ILE A 95 13.41 10.11 3.28
CA ILE A 95 13.67 9.75 4.68
C ILE A 95 12.37 9.77 5.51
N GLN A 96 11.57 10.82 5.37
CA GLN A 96 10.27 10.90 6.07
C GLN A 96 9.33 9.77 5.66
N ARG A 97 9.30 9.40 4.38
CA ARG A 97 8.50 8.27 3.87
C ARG A 97 8.96 6.94 4.49
N VAL A 98 10.27 6.71 4.57
CA VAL A 98 10.81 5.50 5.20
C VAL A 98 10.49 5.45 6.70
N LYS A 99 10.62 6.58 7.42
CA LYS A 99 10.23 6.68 8.83
C LYS A 99 8.73 6.42 9.03
N PHE A 100 7.89 6.92 8.13
CA PHE A 100 6.46 6.63 8.14
C PHE A 100 6.18 5.12 8.00
N TYR A 101 6.85 4.43 7.08
CA TYR A 101 6.69 2.98 6.94
C TYR A 101 7.18 2.21 8.15
N LEU A 102 8.31 2.60 8.76
CA LEU A 102 8.76 2.02 10.02
C LEU A 102 7.72 2.19 11.14
N LYS A 103 7.02 3.34 11.15
CA LYS A 103 5.93 3.56 12.11
C LYS A 103 4.73 2.66 11.85
N LEU A 104 4.40 2.36 10.58
CA LEU A 104 3.37 1.37 10.27
C LEU A 104 3.75 -0.04 10.76
N GLU A 105 5.03 -0.44 10.64
CA GLU A 105 5.50 -1.73 11.21
C GLU A 105 5.29 -1.78 12.72
N GLU A 106 5.57 -0.67 13.44
CA GLU A 106 5.33 -0.57 14.89
C GLU A 106 3.83 -0.72 15.25
N PHE A 107 2.92 -0.25 14.41
CA PHE A 107 1.47 -0.45 14.58
C PHE A 107 1.01 -1.88 14.27
N GLY A 108 1.87 -2.72 13.67
CA GLY A 108 1.57 -4.12 13.35
C GLY A 108 1.22 -4.40 11.89
N TYR A 109 1.39 -3.43 10.98
CA TYR A 109 1.20 -3.66 9.56
C TYR A 109 2.31 -4.56 8.98
N HIS A 110 1.93 -5.52 8.14
CA HIS A 110 2.86 -6.29 7.32
C HIS A 110 3.10 -5.55 5.99
N LEU A 111 4.27 -4.93 5.86
CA LEU A 111 4.59 -4.07 4.72
C LEU A 111 5.16 -4.87 3.54
N LEU A 112 4.55 -4.73 2.39
CA LEU A 112 5.01 -5.24 1.09
C LEU A 112 5.37 -4.03 0.22
N LEU A 113 6.61 -3.58 0.31
CA LEU A 113 7.08 -2.36 -0.33
C LEU A 113 7.95 -2.66 -1.53
N LYS A 114 7.57 -2.11 -2.68
CA LYS A 114 8.32 -2.21 -3.94
C LYS A 114 9.09 -0.93 -4.24
N PRO A 115 10.25 -1.05 -4.89
CA PRO A 115 10.93 0.10 -5.47
C PRO A 115 10.05 0.84 -6.47
N VAL A 116 9.95 2.15 -6.32
CA VAL A 116 9.31 3.02 -7.30
C VAL A 116 10.19 3.09 -8.54
N LYS A 117 9.61 2.80 -9.70
CA LYS A 117 10.27 2.92 -11.00
C LYS A 117 9.89 4.22 -11.67
N LEU A 118 10.86 4.80 -12.38
CA LEU A 118 10.65 5.97 -13.23
C LEU A 118 10.41 5.50 -14.66
N TYR A 119 9.32 5.96 -15.25
CA TYR A 119 8.99 5.70 -16.65
C TYR A 119 8.98 7.03 -17.40
N SER A 120 9.84 7.17 -18.39
CA SER A 120 9.77 8.31 -19.32
C SER A 120 8.58 8.10 -20.26
N GLN A 121 7.74 9.11 -20.41
CA GLN A 121 6.61 9.13 -21.34
C GLN A 121 7.05 9.76 -22.67
N GLU A 122 6.32 9.51 -23.75
CA GLU A 122 6.62 10.07 -25.09
C GLU A 122 6.57 11.59 -25.13
N ASP A 123 5.79 12.21 -24.24
CA ASP A 123 5.66 13.67 -24.08
C ASP A 123 6.83 14.30 -23.28
N GLY A 124 7.87 13.52 -22.93
CA GLY A 124 9.02 13.97 -22.15
C GLY A 124 8.75 14.05 -20.63
N THR A 125 7.55 13.76 -20.18
CA THR A 125 7.24 13.70 -18.74
C THR A 125 7.70 12.39 -18.12
N THR A 126 7.94 12.39 -16.80
CA THR A 126 8.35 11.19 -16.06
C THR A 126 7.22 10.75 -15.13
N LYS A 127 6.76 9.53 -15.29
CA LYS A 127 5.78 8.92 -14.39
C LYS A 127 6.48 8.02 -13.38
N ARG A 128 6.19 8.24 -12.09
CA ARG A 128 6.64 7.38 -11.00
C ARG A 128 5.57 6.35 -10.68
N LYS A 129 5.91 5.08 -10.74
CA LYS A 129 4.96 4.00 -10.44
C LYS A 129 5.66 2.87 -9.69
N ALA A 130 5.03 2.42 -8.59
CA ALA A 130 5.24 1.10 -8.02
C ALA A 130 3.95 0.32 -8.29
N ASN A 131 4.00 -0.67 -9.17
CA ASN A 131 2.82 -1.51 -9.43
C ASN A 131 2.78 -2.62 -8.37
N CYS A 132 1.91 -2.44 -7.37
CA CYS A 132 1.72 -3.38 -6.27
C CYS A 132 0.50 -4.29 -6.47
N ASP A 133 -0.27 -4.10 -7.55
CA ASP A 133 -1.53 -4.81 -7.79
C ASP A 133 -1.31 -6.31 -7.93
N VAL A 134 -0.27 -6.71 -8.68
CA VAL A 134 0.10 -8.11 -8.85
C VAL A 134 0.53 -8.75 -7.52
N ASP A 135 1.29 -8.02 -6.68
CA ASP A 135 1.70 -8.54 -5.37
C ASP A 135 0.51 -8.68 -4.44
N MET A 136 -0.38 -7.69 -4.42
CA MET A 136 -1.60 -7.77 -3.60
C MET A 136 -2.49 -8.94 -4.05
N ALA A 137 -2.67 -9.12 -5.36
CA ALA A 137 -3.40 -10.27 -5.90
C ALA A 137 -2.72 -11.60 -5.53
N PHE A 138 -1.39 -11.67 -5.64
CA PHE A 138 -0.61 -12.83 -5.23
C PHE A 138 -0.79 -13.16 -3.75
N TYR A 139 -0.70 -12.16 -2.87
CA TYR A 139 -0.88 -12.35 -1.42
C TYR A 139 -2.32 -12.74 -1.05
N LEU A 140 -3.34 -12.19 -1.71
CA LEU A 140 -4.73 -12.62 -1.57
C LEU A 140 -4.87 -14.13 -1.86
N MET A 141 -4.15 -14.61 -2.87
CA MET A 141 -4.17 -16.04 -3.25
C MET A 141 -3.26 -16.89 -2.36
N ARG A 142 -2.07 -16.41 -1.99
CA ARG A 142 -1.12 -17.13 -1.15
C ARG A 142 -1.68 -17.40 0.24
N GLU A 143 -2.31 -16.39 0.84
CA GLU A 143 -2.85 -16.45 2.20
C GLU A 143 -4.28 -17.01 2.28
N LYS A 144 -4.91 -17.37 1.14
CA LYS A 144 -6.33 -17.71 1.07
C LYS A 144 -6.75 -18.84 2.02
N ASP A 145 -5.85 -19.75 2.35
CA ASP A 145 -6.18 -20.89 3.20
C ASP A 145 -6.10 -20.53 4.70
N ASP A 146 -5.45 -19.41 5.03
CA ASP A 146 -5.26 -18.92 6.39
C ASP A 146 -6.37 -17.98 6.89
N PHE A 147 -7.23 -17.47 6.01
CA PHE A 147 -8.36 -16.62 6.39
C PHE A 147 -9.70 -17.17 5.87
N LYS A 148 -10.78 -16.76 6.53
CA LYS A 148 -12.17 -16.97 6.07
C LYS A 148 -12.76 -15.70 5.47
N ARG A 149 -12.25 -14.51 5.89
CA ARG A 149 -12.69 -13.20 5.42
C ARG A 149 -11.49 -12.38 4.94
N ALA A 150 -11.60 -11.80 3.74
CA ALA A 150 -10.70 -10.78 3.24
C ALA A 150 -11.37 -9.41 3.34
N VAL A 151 -10.70 -8.47 4.00
CA VAL A 151 -11.07 -7.05 4.02
C VAL A 151 -10.14 -6.31 3.08
N VAL A 152 -10.65 -5.83 1.94
CA VAL A 152 -9.84 -5.29 0.86
C VAL A 152 -10.07 -3.79 0.76
N LEU A 153 -9.02 -3.01 0.98
CA LEU A 153 -9.03 -1.56 0.88
C LEU A 153 -8.47 -1.15 -0.49
N SER A 154 -9.30 -1.29 -1.50
CA SER A 154 -9.05 -0.83 -2.87
C SER A 154 -10.37 -0.67 -3.62
N GLY A 155 -10.40 0.26 -4.57
CA GLY A 155 -11.53 0.44 -5.51
C GLY A 155 -11.17 0.01 -6.94
N ASP A 156 -10.00 -0.61 -7.14
CA ASP A 156 -9.50 -0.96 -8.46
C ASP A 156 -10.21 -2.21 -9.02
N GLY A 157 -10.75 -2.07 -10.25
CA GLY A 157 -11.43 -3.13 -10.99
C GLY A 157 -10.53 -4.31 -11.34
N ASP A 158 -9.23 -4.10 -11.45
CA ASP A 158 -8.26 -5.14 -11.82
C ASP A 158 -8.22 -6.29 -10.80
N PHE A 159 -8.67 -6.06 -9.56
CA PHE A 159 -8.80 -7.11 -8.54
C PHE A 159 -10.03 -8.00 -8.72
N LEU A 160 -11.00 -7.64 -9.56
CA LEU A 160 -12.26 -8.38 -9.68
C LEU A 160 -12.09 -9.90 -9.94
N PRO A 161 -11.15 -10.37 -10.79
CA PRO A 161 -10.97 -11.80 -11.04
C PRO A 161 -10.59 -12.57 -9.76
N VAL A 162 -9.63 -12.07 -8.99
CA VAL A 162 -9.20 -12.72 -7.75
C VAL A 162 -10.29 -12.68 -6.67
N LEU A 163 -11.02 -11.57 -6.56
CA LEU A 163 -12.13 -11.43 -5.61
C LEU A 163 -13.29 -12.39 -5.91
N LYS A 164 -13.65 -12.53 -7.19
CA LYS A 164 -14.64 -13.54 -7.64
C LYS A 164 -14.21 -14.96 -7.30
N TYR A 165 -12.94 -15.28 -7.50
CA TYR A 165 -12.42 -16.60 -7.15
C TYR A 165 -12.49 -16.85 -5.65
N LEU A 166 -12.08 -15.90 -4.80
CA LEU A 166 -12.18 -16.02 -3.35
C LEU A 166 -13.63 -16.27 -2.91
N LYS A 167 -14.58 -15.52 -3.46
CA LYS A 167 -16.01 -15.74 -3.19
C LYS A 167 -16.49 -17.14 -3.63
N LYS A 168 -16.03 -17.59 -4.82
CA LYS A 168 -16.36 -18.94 -5.35
C LYS A 168 -15.88 -20.06 -4.44
N ILE A 169 -14.73 -19.91 -3.78
CA ILE A 169 -14.20 -20.90 -2.83
C ILE A 169 -14.71 -20.69 -1.39
N GLY A 170 -15.77 -19.90 -1.22
CA GLY A 170 -16.45 -19.72 0.06
C GLY A 170 -15.82 -18.72 1.02
N LYS A 171 -14.93 -17.85 0.54
CA LYS A 171 -14.42 -16.75 1.36
C LYS A 171 -15.39 -15.58 1.37
N GLU A 172 -15.55 -14.95 2.53
CA GLU A 172 -16.23 -13.66 2.62
C GLU A 172 -15.27 -12.55 2.15
N VAL A 173 -15.76 -11.65 1.30
CA VAL A 173 -14.99 -10.50 0.81
C VAL A 173 -15.73 -9.23 1.17
N ILE A 174 -15.06 -8.36 1.93
CA ILE A 174 -15.54 -7.01 2.27
C ILE A 174 -14.65 -6.00 1.55
N MET A 175 -15.29 -5.06 0.85
CA MET A 175 -14.59 -4.00 0.13
C MET A 175 -14.73 -2.68 0.88
N LEU A 176 -13.61 -2.04 1.18
CA LEU A 176 -13.57 -0.68 1.70
C LEU A 176 -12.91 0.22 0.64
N GLY A 177 -13.60 1.27 0.25
CA GLY A 177 -13.09 2.17 -0.77
C GLY A 177 -13.86 3.49 -0.79
N ARG A 178 -13.32 4.49 -1.50
CA ARG A 178 -14.03 5.73 -1.79
C ARG A 178 -15.02 5.48 -2.92
N GLY A 179 -16.33 5.56 -2.63
CA GLY A 179 -17.39 5.21 -3.57
C GLY A 179 -17.28 5.91 -4.93
N ALA A 180 -16.95 7.22 -4.93
CA ALA A 180 -16.77 7.99 -6.15
C ALA A 180 -15.55 7.56 -6.99
N ARG A 181 -14.59 6.86 -6.40
CA ARG A 181 -13.35 6.39 -7.04
C ARG A 181 -13.26 4.87 -7.17
N THR A 182 -14.28 4.15 -6.71
CA THR A 182 -14.35 2.70 -6.82
C THR A 182 -14.99 2.31 -8.14
N ALA A 183 -14.38 1.38 -8.86
CA ALA A 183 -14.87 0.83 -10.11
C ALA A 183 -16.29 0.28 -9.94
N ARG A 184 -17.13 0.48 -10.97
CA ARG A 184 -18.54 0.07 -10.92
C ARG A 184 -18.70 -1.43 -10.69
N GLU A 185 -17.87 -2.23 -11.33
CA GLU A 185 -17.85 -3.68 -11.21
C GLU A 185 -17.49 -4.16 -9.79
N ILE A 186 -16.60 -3.44 -9.09
CA ILE A 186 -16.26 -3.76 -7.69
C ILE A 186 -17.45 -3.49 -6.77
N LYS A 187 -18.14 -2.35 -6.94
CA LYS A 187 -19.36 -2.04 -6.17
C LYS A 187 -20.46 -3.07 -6.42
N GLN A 188 -20.66 -3.44 -7.68
CA GLN A 188 -21.65 -4.46 -8.06
C GLN A 188 -21.30 -5.85 -7.49
N PHE A 189 -20.02 -6.22 -7.51
CA PHE A 189 -19.53 -7.48 -6.95
C PHE A 189 -19.74 -7.54 -5.44
N ALA A 190 -19.38 -6.47 -4.73
CA ALA A 190 -19.43 -6.41 -3.28
C ALA A 190 -20.87 -6.31 -2.76
N GLY A 191 -21.76 -5.61 -3.45
CA GLY A 191 -23.13 -5.37 -2.98
C GLY A 191 -23.16 -4.83 -1.56
N ASP A 192 -23.87 -5.51 -0.65
CA ASP A 192 -23.98 -5.13 0.75
C ASP A 192 -22.66 -5.27 1.54
N ASN A 193 -21.62 -5.85 0.97
CA ASN A 193 -20.28 -5.92 1.56
C ASN A 193 -19.37 -4.75 1.10
N PHE A 194 -19.87 -3.78 0.37
CA PHE A 194 -19.17 -2.53 0.10
C PHE A 194 -19.35 -1.54 1.25
N ARG A 195 -18.27 -0.90 1.67
CA ARG A 195 -18.26 0.19 2.66
C ARG A 195 -17.54 1.37 2.04
N ASP A 196 -18.25 2.48 1.88
CA ASP A 196 -17.64 3.75 1.55
C ASP A 196 -17.00 4.35 2.80
N PHE A 197 -15.71 4.68 2.75
CA PHE A 197 -15.04 5.30 3.89
C PHE A 197 -15.22 6.83 3.95
N GLU A 198 -16.12 7.39 3.17
CA GLU A 198 -16.59 8.77 3.34
C GLU A 198 -17.51 8.91 4.56
N TYR A 199 -18.17 7.81 4.97
CA TYR A 199 -19.18 7.77 6.02
C TYR A 199 -18.73 6.94 7.22
#